data_e7ac3c6eb0ced6b5b34652fccdf612e8
#
_entry.id   e7ac3c6eb0ced6b5b34652fccdf612e8
#
_cell.length_a   1.000
_cell.length_b   1.000
_cell.length_c   1.000
_cell.angle_alpha   90.00
_cell.angle_beta   90.00
_cell.angle_gamma   90.00
#
_symmetry.space_group_name_H-M   'P 1'
#
loop_
_entity.id
_entity.type
_entity.pdbx_description
1 polymer ?
#
loop_
_entity_poly.entity_id
_entity_poly.type
_entity_poly.pdbx_seq_one_letter_code
_entity_poly.pdbx_strand_id
1 'polypeptide(L)'
;MNPLRNPNINYFKGWFFVTMQVAKNQSVFGVVSDKRLLQNKLGEMVRENLLGLGRIFPELCIDTAMVMPNHLHVVLKIDSVDEKKDLAYFIGRFKSFTTNQYHKLVAAGECVDIGPRLWQGNFYDNLVSSHQELVNVRNYTLKNSERWEDDRFGPVTSYVMGNVELLSEGLVAFVASDTRDNWQVERPHLRAFREYFGREPIGKEAPLVSTFSSFEEQGALARRLAEKLPFVWVDPAGIKANLPARVKAACEEGWGLVISPVASGTGLNKQRAIWCNRWVLKVAERIYVGTIKKGGTLDTLLSARRPRATIEGTEVEPHDRRELRLRAELEGHCGKGDLS
;
A
#
# COMPACT_ATOMS: atom_id res chain seq x y z
N MET A 1 -31.47 -15.50 -6.45
CA MET A 1 -31.41 -14.85 -5.10
C MET A 1 -30.07 -15.17 -4.46
N ASN A 2 -29.41 -14.21 -3.86
CA ASN A 2 -28.18 -14.47 -3.12
C ASN A 2 -28.55 -15.13 -1.77
N PRO A 3 -28.14 -16.40 -1.50
CA PRO A 3 -28.59 -17.14 -0.32
C PRO A 3 -28.09 -16.57 1.02
N LEU A 4 -27.27 -15.52 0.99
CA LEU A 4 -26.70 -14.87 2.18
C LEU A 4 -27.50 -13.63 2.64
N ARG A 5 -28.57 -13.25 1.95
CA ARG A 5 -29.37 -12.07 2.32
C ARG A 5 -30.52 -12.43 3.22
N ASN A 6 -30.70 -11.64 4.28
CA ASN A 6 -31.81 -11.79 5.18
C ASN A 6 -33.12 -11.30 4.48
N PRO A 7 -34.11 -12.18 4.24
CA PRO A 7 -35.36 -11.81 3.58
C PRO A 7 -36.20 -10.78 4.33
N ASN A 8 -35.93 -10.58 5.61
CA ASN A 8 -36.65 -9.63 6.45
C ASN A 8 -36.08 -8.20 6.41
N ILE A 9 -35.00 -7.98 5.66
CA ILE A 9 -34.39 -6.65 5.51
C ILE A 9 -34.91 -5.98 4.25
N ASN A 10 -35.34 -4.73 4.38
CA ASN A 10 -35.67 -3.88 3.24
C ASN A 10 -34.37 -3.28 2.65
N TYR A 11 -33.92 -3.82 1.54
CA TYR A 11 -32.70 -3.36 0.87
C TYR A 11 -32.88 -2.16 -0.08
N PHE A 12 -34.09 -1.63 -0.20
CA PHE A 12 -34.40 -0.47 -1.05
C PHE A 12 -34.39 0.84 -0.24
N LYS A 13 -34.45 0.74 1.10
CA LYS A 13 -34.51 1.91 1.97
C LYS A 13 -33.81 1.66 3.29
N GLY A 14 -32.93 2.58 3.68
CA GLY A 14 -32.23 2.50 4.98
C GLY A 14 -30.74 2.83 4.87
N TRP A 15 -30.09 2.74 6.01
CA TRP A 15 -28.65 2.89 6.14
C TRP A 15 -27.98 1.53 6.13
N PHE A 16 -26.89 1.41 5.35
CA PHE A 16 -26.13 0.16 5.24
C PHE A 16 -24.64 0.41 5.45
N PHE A 17 -24.00 -0.47 6.21
CA PHE A 17 -22.57 -0.60 6.25
C PHE A 17 -22.17 -1.77 5.33
N VAL A 18 -21.36 -1.49 4.33
CA VAL A 18 -20.98 -2.48 3.30
C VAL A 18 -19.48 -2.68 3.27
N THR A 19 -19.05 -3.94 3.15
CA THR A 19 -17.65 -4.32 2.94
C THR A 19 -17.51 -5.08 1.62
N MET A 20 -16.66 -4.59 0.73
CA MET A 20 -16.32 -5.24 -0.52
C MET A 20 -14.84 -5.64 -0.52
N GLN A 21 -14.54 -6.90 -0.81
CA GLN A 21 -13.17 -7.40 -0.82
C GLN A 21 -12.63 -7.53 -2.25
N VAL A 22 -11.33 -7.26 -2.41
CA VAL A 22 -10.60 -7.54 -3.65
C VAL A 22 -10.53 -9.05 -3.88
N ALA A 23 -10.56 -9.46 -5.14
CA ALA A 23 -10.40 -10.86 -5.54
C ALA A 23 -9.12 -11.45 -4.92
N LYS A 24 -9.20 -12.69 -4.41
CA LYS A 24 -8.11 -13.39 -3.73
C LYS A 24 -7.49 -12.61 -2.55
N ASN A 25 -8.21 -11.64 -1.98
CA ASN A 25 -7.76 -10.81 -0.86
C ASN A 25 -6.43 -10.07 -1.11
N GLN A 26 -6.15 -9.71 -2.37
CA GLN A 26 -4.90 -9.06 -2.75
C GLN A 26 -4.90 -7.57 -2.40
N SER A 27 -3.77 -7.07 -1.89
CA SER A 27 -3.59 -5.64 -1.60
C SER A 27 -3.13 -4.91 -2.87
N VAL A 28 -4.06 -4.22 -3.54
CA VAL A 28 -3.84 -3.56 -4.85
C VAL A 28 -4.24 -2.10 -4.89
N PHE A 29 -4.92 -1.58 -3.86
CA PHE A 29 -5.39 -0.19 -3.83
C PHE A 29 -4.41 0.79 -3.20
N GLY A 30 -3.26 0.31 -2.74
CA GLY A 30 -2.27 1.12 -2.08
C GLY A 30 -1.67 0.42 -0.85
N VAL A 31 -1.11 1.20 0.06
CA VAL A 31 -0.48 0.70 1.29
C VAL A 31 -0.92 1.53 2.49
N VAL A 32 -0.89 0.93 3.68
CA VAL A 32 -0.96 1.68 4.94
C VAL A 32 0.45 1.84 5.47
N SER A 33 0.82 3.06 5.79
CA SER A 33 2.15 3.40 6.29
C SER A 33 2.01 4.55 7.29
N ASP A 34 2.54 4.37 8.50
CA ASP A 34 2.42 5.35 9.59
C ASP A 34 0.95 5.67 9.93
N LYS A 35 0.14 4.61 10.00
CA LYS A 35 -1.31 4.70 10.24
C LYS A 35 -2.08 5.50 9.17
N ARG A 36 -1.42 5.87 8.07
CA ARG A 36 -2.00 6.60 6.95
C ARG A 36 -2.17 5.68 5.75
N LEU A 37 -3.30 5.81 5.11
CA LEU A 37 -3.59 5.13 3.86
C LEU A 37 -2.99 5.95 2.71
N LEU A 38 -2.06 5.34 1.98
CA LEU A 38 -1.45 5.87 0.77
C LEU A 38 -2.05 5.09 -0.40
N GLN A 39 -2.95 5.73 -1.12
CA GLN A 39 -3.61 5.13 -2.29
C GLN A 39 -2.69 5.22 -3.51
N ASN A 40 -2.71 4.18 -4.34
CA ASN A 40 -2.17 4.24 -5.68
C ASN A 40 -3.28 4.62 -6.68
N LYS A 41 -2.94 4.76 -7.97
CA LYS A 41 -3.87 5.16 -9.03
C LYS A 41 -5.14 4.30 -9.08
N LEU A 42 -5.03 2.99 -8.83
CA LEU A 42 -6.19 2.09 -8.80
C LEU A 42 -7.09 2.39 -7.57
N GLY A 43 -6.50 2.61 -6.39
CA GLY A 43 -7.23 2.98 -5.19
C GLY A 43 -7.92 4.33 -5.30
N GLU A 44 -7.25 5.32 -5.89
CA GLU A 44 -7.84 6.63 -6.19
C GLU A 44 -9.03 6.52 -7.15
N MET A 45 -8.87 5.78 -8.25
CA MET A 45 -9.95 5.50 -9.21
C MET A 45 -11.16 4.86 -8.52
N VAL A 46 -10.95 3.87 -7.67
CA VAL A 46 -12.03 3.20 -6.91
C VAL A 46 -12.74 4.19 -5.99
N ARG A 47 -12.00 5.03 -5.27
CA ARG A 47 -12.54 6.04 -4.37
C ARG A 47 -13.36 7.11 -5.11
N GLU A 48 -12.81 7.65 -6.18
CA GLU A 48 -13.50 8.68 -6.99
C GLU A 48 -14.81 8.16 -7.57
N ASN A 49 -14.81 6.93 -8.08
CA ASN A 49 -16.01 6.30 -8.60
C ASN A 49 -17.06 6.03 -7.52
N LEU A 50 -16.63 5.64 -6.31
CA LEU A 50 -17.56 5.45 -5.20
C LEU A 50 -18.25 6.76 -4.81
N LEU A 51 -17.46 7.83 -4.63
CA LEU A 51 -17.99 9.15 -4.30
C LEU A 51 -18.87 9.73 -5.42
N GLY A 52 -18.60 9.35 -6.67
CA GLY A 52 -19.39 9.73 -7.83
C GLY A 52 -20.75 9.05 -7.94
N LEU A 53 -20.99 7.94 -7.23
CA LEU A 53 -22.24 7.19 -7.34
C LEU A 53 -23.47 8.01 -6.95
N GLY A 54 -23.41 8.82 -5.90
CA GLY A 54 -24.52 9.68 -5.50
C GLY A 54 -24.89 10.76 -6.51
N ARG A 55 -23.96 11.13 -7.41
CA ARG A 55 -24.27 12.05 -8.53
C ARG A 55 -25.01 11.34 -9.67
N ILE A 56 -24.78 10.02 -9.83
CA ILE A 56 -25.39 9.20 -10.88
C ILE A 56 -26.75 8.66 -10.42
N PHE A 57 -26.84 8.32 -9.14
CA PHE A 57 -28.03 7.73 -8.52
C PHE A 57 -28.52 8.64 -7.38
N PRO A 58 -29.51 9.51 -7.63
CA PRO A 58 -30.03 10.41 -6.59
C PRO A 58 -30.61 9.69 -5.37
N GLU A 59 -31.02 8.42 -5.53
CA GLU A 59 -31.54 7.58 -4.46
C GLU A 59 -30.45 7.08 -3.49
N LEU A 60 -29.16 7.27 -3.84
CA LEU A 60 -28.01 6.79 -3.10
C LEU A 60 -27.19 7.95 -2.52
N CYS A 61 -27.00 7.96 -1.22
CA CYS A 61 -26.07 8.87 -0.53
C CYS A 61 -24.88 8.07 0.01
N ILE A 62 -23.68 8.45 -0.35
CA ILE A 62 -22.44 7.92 0.24
C ILE A 62 -22.06 8.83 1.40
N ASP A 63 -22.09 8.27 2.61
CA ASP A 63 -21.82 9.01 3.84
C ASP A 63 -20.33 8.96 4.22
N THR A 64 -19.82 7.77 4.45
CA THR A 64 -18.44 7.55 4.88
C THR A 64 -17.84 6.39 4.11
N ALA A 65 -16.63 6.53 3.62
CA ALA A 65 -15.98 5.45 2.89
C ALA A 65 -14.47 5.41 3.15
N MET A 66 -13.89 4.21 3.11
CA MET A 66 -12.45 4.01 3.15
C MET A 66 -12.03 2.86 2.23
N VAL A 67 -11.20 3.16 1.26
CA VAL A 67 -10.63 2.18 0.33
C VAL A 67 -9.31 1.68 0.91
N MET A 68 -9.37 0.58 1.65
CA MET A 68 -8.21 -0.09 2.25
C MET A 68 -7.39 -0.87 1.20
N PRO A 69 -6.16 -1.29 1.48
CA PRO A 69 -5.32 -1.94 0.46
C PRO A 69 -5.98 -3.14 -0.25
N ASN A 70 -6.80 -3.95 0.41
CA ASN A 70 -7.43 -5.17 -0.13
C ASN A 70 -8.95 -5.21 -0.01
N HIS A 71 -9.58 -4.15 0.47
CA HIS A 71 -11.04 -4.06 0.61
C HIS A 71 -11.51 -2.60 0.67
N LEU A 72 -12.80 -2.43 0.63
CA LEU A 72 -13.48 -1.15 0.76
C LEU A 72 -14.57 -1.26 1.83
N HIS A 73 -14.59 -0.30 2.75
CA HIS A 73 -15.72 -0.06 3.63
C HIS A 73 -16.50 1.16 3.16
N VAL A 74 -17.82 1.09 3.19
CA VAL A 74 -18.69 2.24 2.92
C VAL A 74 -19.94 2.21 3.80
N VAL A 75 -20.27 3.37 4.34
CA VAL A 75 -21.56 3.66 4.96
C VAL A 75 -22.37 4.44 3.94
N LEU A 76 -23.54 3.94 3.60
CA LEU A 76 -24.40 4.56 2.59
C LEU A 76 -25.87 4.51 3.01
N LYS A 77 -26.64 5.46 2.48
CA LYS A 77 -28.10 5.49 2.62
C LYS A 77 -28.73 5.26 1.27
N ILE A 78 -29.75 4.43 1.23
CA ILE A 78 -30.61 4.22 0.06
C ILE A 78 -32.02 4.72 0.40
N ASP A 79 -32.64 5.42 -0.53
CA ASP A 79 -34.04 5.80 -0.48
C ASP A 79 -34.66 5.62 -1.89
N SER A 80 -34.76 4.35 -2.31
CA SER A 80 -35.26 3.97 -3.63
C SER A 80 -36.74 3.62 -3.58
N VAL A 81 -37.51 4.16 -4.53
CA VAL A 81 -38.88 3.78 -4.78
C VAL A 81 -39.03 2.73 -5.89
N ASP A 82 -37.92 2.44 -6.61
CA ASP A 82 -37.85 1.43 -7.66
C ASP A 82 -37.38 0.10 -7.08
N GLU A 83 -38.27 -0.88 -7.03
CA GLU A 83 -37.99 -2.23 -6.52
C GLU A 83 -36.89 -3.01 -7.29
N LYS A 84 -36.42 -2.48 -8.41
CA LYS A 84 -35.28 -3.02 -9.16
C LYS A 84 -33.94 -2.46 -8.74
N LYS A 85 -33.96 -1.38 -7.92
CA LYS A 85 -32.76 -0.66 -7.48
C LYS A 85 -32.48 -0.85 -5.99
N ASP A 86 -32.23 -2.08 -5.58
CA ASP A 86 -31.83 -2.43 -4.23
C ASP A 86 -30.32 -2.22 -3.99
N LEU A 87 -29.85 -2.46 -2.79
CA LEU A 87 -28.42 -2.40 -2.43
C LEU A 87 -27.54 -3.21 -3.40
N ALA A 88 -27.99 -4.42 -3.83
CA ALA A 88 -27.22 -5.24 -4.76
C ALA A 88 -27.10 -4.62 -6.14
N TYR A 89 -28.13 -3.95 -6.60
CA TYR A 89 -28.10 -3.21 -7.86
C TYR A 89 -26.97 -2.17 -7.83
N PHE A 90 -26.94 -1.30 -6.82
CA PHE A 90 -25.92 -0.24 -6.74
C PHE A 90 -24.51 -0.80 -6.59
N ILE A 91 -24.30 -1.78 -5.70
CA ILE A 91 -23.00 -2.44 -5.52
C ILE A 91 -22.58 -3.18 -6.79
N GLY A 92 -23.50 -3.87 -7.48
CA GLY A 92 -23.24 -4.54 -8.74
C GLY A 92 -22.78 -3.57 -9.83
N ARG A 93 -23.45 -2.41 -9.97
CA ARG A 93 -23.05 -1.36 -10.93
C ARG A 93 -21.66 -0.81 -10.62
N PHE A 94 -21.40 -0.51 -9.35
CA PHE A 94 -20.09 -0.03 -8.91
C PHE A 94 -18.97 -1.06 -9.21
N LYS A 95 -19.16 -2.33 -8.83
CA LYS A 95 -18.18 -3.40 -9.10
C LYS A 95 -17.92 -3.60 -10.59
N SER A 96 -18.95 -3.59 -11.40
CA SER A 96 -18.83 -3.73 -12.86
C SER A 96 -18.05 -2.58 -13.47
N PHE A 97 -18.40 -1.34 -13.11
CA PHE A 97 -17.76 -0.15 -13.64
C PHE A 97 -16.27 -0.07 -13.25
N THR A 98 -15.97 -0.27 -11.97
CA THR A 98 -14.58 -0.21 -11.47
C THR A 98 -13.73 -1.38 -11.99
N THR A 99 -14.30 -2.56 -12.24
CA THR A 99 -13.61 -3.67 -12.91
C THR A 99 -13.24 -3.32 -14.35
N ASN A 100 -14.16 -2.67 -15.11
CA ASN A 100 -13.84 -2.22 -16.46
C ASN A 100 -12.73 -1.16 -16.48
N GLN A 101 -12.73 -0.23 -15.52
CA GLN A 101 -11.65 0.76 -15.41
C GLN A 101 -10.32 0.12 -14.98
N TYR A 102 -10.37 -0.87 -14.08
CA TYR A 102 -9.21 -1.66 -13.69
C TYR A 102 -8.56 -2.34 -14.93
N HIS A 103 -9.34 -2.97 -15.81
CA HIS A 103 -8.79 -3.56 -17.02
C HIS A 103 -8.09 -2.54 -17.94
N LYS A 104 -8.61 -1.31 -18.02
CA LYS A 104 -7.95 -0.23 -18.76
C LYS A 104 -6.61 0.15 -18.14
N LEU A 105 -6.55 0.24 -16.80
CA LEU A 105 -5.30 0.53 -16.09
C LEU A 105 -4.26 -0.60 -16.24
N VAL A 106 -4.72 -1.87 -16.24
CA VAL A 106 -3.86 -3.03 -16.50
C VAL A 106 -3.29 -2.97 -17.93
N ALA A 107 -4.15 -2.73 -18.91
CA ALA A 107 -3.73 -2.62 -20.32
C ALA A 107 -2.74 -1.46 -20.55
N ALA A 108 -2.87 -0.36 -19.80
CA ALA A 108 -1.94 0.76 -19.82
C ALA A 108 -0.65 0.51 -18.98
N GLY A 109 -0.52 -0.64 -18.31
CA GLY A 109 0.59 -0.94 -17.40
C GLY A 109 0.66 -0.04 -16.16
N GLU A 110 -0.46 0.56 -15.76
CA GLU A 110 -0.54 1.53 -14.66
C GLU A 110 -0.92 0.91 -13.32
N CYS A 111 -1.34 -0.34 -13.30
CA CYS A 111 -1.59 -1.11 -12.07
C CYS A 111 -1.21 -2.58 -12.21
N VAL A 112 -1.18 -3.26 -11.08
CA VAL A 112 -0.87 -4.70 -11.02
C VAL A 112 -2.03 -5.51 -11.58
N ASP A 113 -1.77 -6.44 -12.52
CA ASP A 113 -2.74 -7.43 -12.96
C ASP A 113 -2.95 -8.51 -11.88
N ILE A 114 -4.20 -8.68 -11.43
CA ILE A 114 -4.62 -9.74 -10.48
C ILE A 114 -5.58 -10.75 -11.10
N GLY A 115 -5.77 -10.66 -12.41
CA GLY A 115 -6.67 -11.52 -13.20
C GLY A 115 -7.99 -10.83 -13.56
N PRO A 116 -8.98 -11.59 -14.06
CA PRO A 116 -10.15 -11.02 -14.72
C PRO A 116 -11.15 -10.33 -13.79
N ARG A 117 -11.00 -10.46 -12.48
CA ARG A 117 -11.93 -9.88 -11.49
C ARG A 117 -11.19 -8.99 -10.51
N LEU A 118 -11.65 -7.75 -10.37
CA LEU A 118 -11.15 -6.84 -9.34
C LEU A 118 -11.72 -7.21 -7.96
N TRP A 119 -13.00 -7.56 -7.91
CA TRP A 119 -13.75 -7.80 -6.67
C TRP A 119 -14.09 -9.28 -6.48
N GLN A 120 -14.25 -9.70 -5.22
CA GLN A 120 -14.95 -10.96 -4.90
C GLN A 120 -16.41 -10.88 -5.37
N GLY A 121 -17.02 -12.02 -5.68
CA GLY A 121 -18.39 -12.09 -6.21
C GLY A 121 -19.42 -11.47 -5.25
N ASN A 122 -19.30 -11.78 -3.96
CA ASN A 122 -20.20 -11.30 -2.92
C ASN A 122 -19.66 -10.03 -2.22
N PHE A 123 -20.44 -9.46 -1.32
CA PHE A 123 -20.08 -8.40 -0.39
C PHE A 123 -20.78 -8.67 0.94
N TYR A 124 -20.25 -8.09 2.01
CA TYR A 124 -20.88 -8.12 3.33
C TYR A 124 -21.66 -6.85 3.54
N ASP A 125 -22.86 -6.96 4.08
CA ASP A 125 -23.69 -5.82 4.42
C ASP A 125 -24.30 -5.98 5.81
N ASN A 126 -24.51 -4.86 6.48
CA ASN A 126 -25.22 -4.76 7.74
C ASN A 126 -26.19 -3.57 7.67
N LEU A 127 -27.46 -3.80 8.02
CA LEU A 127 -28.45 -2.75 8.17
C LEU A 127 -28.16 -1.96 9.45
N VAL A 128 -27.95 -0.68 9.33
CA VAL A 128 -27.72 0.23 10.46
C VAL A 128 -29.07 0.70 11.00
N SER A 129 -29.44 0.22 12.17
CA SER A 129 -30.80 0.36 12.73
C SER A 129 -30.94 1.48 13.75
N SER A 130 -29.83 2.07 14.21
CA SER A 130 -29.85 3.13 15.22
C SER A 130 -28.78 4.21 14.97
N HIS A 131 -29.01 5.38 15.54
CA HIS A 131 -28.03 6.47 15.50
C HIS A 131 -26.69 6.07 16.13
N GLN A 132 -26.71 5.34 17.25
CA GLN A 132 -25.49 4.87 17.90
C GLN A 132 -24.71 3.90 17.02
N GLU A 133 -25.40 3.00 16.32
CA GLU A 133 -24.77 2.08 15.38
C GLU A 133 -24.17 2.84 14.19
N LEU A 134 -24.86 3.87 13.66
CA LEU A 134 -24.34 4.72 12.61
C LEU A 134 -23.03 5.42 13.02
N VAL A 135 -22.98 5.99 14.22
CA VAL A 135 -21.75 6.58 14.79
C VAL A 135 -20.64 5.54 14.89
N ASN A 136 -20.96 4.34 15.36
CA ASN A 136 -20.00 3.26 15.53
C ASN A 136 -19.39 2.81 14.19
N VAL A 137 -20.20 2.60 13.14
CA VAL A 137 -19.70 2.15 11.83
C VAL A 137 -18.93 3.26 11.11
N ARG A 138 -19.31 4.53 11.28
CA ARG A 138 -18.51 5.67 10.80
C ARG A 138 -17.13 5.71 11.43
N ASN A 139 -17.07 5.63 12.76
CA ASN A 139 -15.79 5.63 13.50
C ASN A 139 -14.95 4.40 13.14
N TYR A 140 -15.55 3.23 13.01
CA TYR A 140 -14.87 2.02 12.56
C TYR A 140 -14.24 2.22 11.18
N THR A 141 -15.02 2.76 10.24
CA THR A 141 -14.57 3.01 8.85
C THR A 141 -13.39 3.98 8.86
N LEU A 142 -13.50 5.14 9.52
CA LEU A 142 -12.47 6.18 9.53
C LEU A 142 -11.16 5.76 10.22
N LYS A 143 -11.25 4.92 11.27
CA LYS A 143 -10.09 4.44 12.04
C LYS A 143 -9.49 3.14 11.51
N ASN A 144 -9.97 2.64 10.36
CA ASN A 144 -9.53 1.34 9.85
C ASN A 144 -8.03 1.31 9.49
N SER A 145 -7.49 2.42 8.96
CA SER A 145 -6.06 2.50 8.64
C SER A 145 -5.16 2.45 9.90
N GLU A 146 -5.60 3.02 11.02
CA GLU A 146 -4.85 2.98 12.28
C GLU A 146 -4.74 1.54 12.79
N ARG A 147 -5.86 0.81 12.80
CA ARG A 147 -5.93 -0.61 13.22
C ARG A 147 -5.18 -1.54 12.27
N TRP A 148 -5.16 -1.21 10.99
CA TRP A 148 -4.52 -2.04 9.96
C TRP A 148 -3.06 -2.34 10.25
N GLU A 149 -2.29 -1.36 10.68
CA GLU A 149 -0.87 -1.56 11.05
C GLU A 149 -0.76 -2.31 12.37
N ASP A 150 -1.51 -1.90 13.39
CA ASP A 150 -1.45 -2.49 14.73
C ASP A 150 -1.81 -3.98 14.70
N ASP A 151 -2.87 -4.37 13.98
CA ASP A 151 -3.31 -5.75 13.86
C ASP A 151 -2.32 -6.65 13.10
N ARG A 152 -1.50 -6.10 12.20
CA ARG A 152 -0.64 -6.86 11.29
C ARG A 152 0.83 -6.81 11.64
N PHE A 153 1.26 -5.80 12.34
CA PHE A 153 2.67 -5.61 12.66
C PHE A 153 3.02 -6.12 14.05
N GLY A 154 2.21 -5.82 15.04
CA GLY A 154 2.51 -6.03 16.46
C GLY A 154 3.54 -5.02 17.00
N PRO A 155 4.01 -5.22 18.23
CA PRO A 155 5.01 -4.34 18.83
C PRO A 155 6.34 -4.37 18.09
N VAL A 156 6.90 -3.20 17.81
CA VAL A 156 8.21 -3.04 17.17
C VAL A 156 9.31 -3.11 18.23
N THR A 157 10.30 -3.98 18.00
CA THR A 157 11.51 -4.07 18.82
C THR A 157 12.70 -4.12 17.88
N SER A 158 13.75 -3.34 18.17
CA SER A 158 14.94 -3.32 17.33
C SER A 158 15.88 -4.47 17.69
N TYR A 159 16.14 -5.36 16.74
CA TYR A 159 17.16 -6.39 16.79
C TYR A 159 18.31 -5.96 15.91
N VAL A 160 19.55 -6.13 16.38
CA VAL A 160 20.74 -5.56 15.76
C VAL A 160 21.85 -6.60 15.73
N MET A 161 22.60 -6.64 14.61
CA MET A 161 23.85 -7.40 14.45
C MET A 161 24.83 -6.55 13.63
N GLY A 162 26.00 -6.28 14.17
CA GLY A 162 27.06 -5.51 13.51
C GLY A 162 27.23 -4.09 14.07
N ASN A 163 27.80 -3.20 13.27
CA ASN A 163 28.21 -1.87 13.69
C ASN A 163 27.07 -0.84 13.58
N VAL A 164 26.52 -0.41 14.70
CA VAL A 164 25.43 0.61 14.76
C VAL A 164 25.89 2.02 14.40
N GLU A 165 27.18 2.32 14.45
CA GLU A 165 27.72 3.63 14.07
C GLU A 165 27.45 3.97 12.61
N LEU A 166 27.27 2.94 11.76
CA LEU A 166 26.90 3.11 10.35
C LEU A 166 25.56 3.86 10.15
N LEU A 167 24.71 3.93 11.18
CA LEU A 167 23.46 4.70 11.13
C LEU A 167 23.67 6.20 11.31
N SER A 168 24.81 6.63 11.83
CA SER A 168 25.17 8.05 12.03
C SER A 168 25.80 8.68 10.80
N GLU A 169 26.20 7.87 9.81
CA GLU A 169 26.78 8.33 8.56
C GLU A 169 25.67 8.69 7.55
N GLY A 170 26.00 9.50 6.55
CA GLY A 170 25.04 9.87 5.48
C GLY A 170 24.60 8.65 4.69
N LEU A 171 23.43 8.07 5.04
CA LEU A 171 22.92 6.86 4.42
C LEU A 171 22.45 7.08 2.98
N VAL A 172 22.77 6.14 2.11
CA VAL A 172 22.31 6.13 0.72
C VAL A 172 21.42 4.91 0.51
N ALA A 173 20.17 5.10 0.08
CA ALA A 173 19.28 3.98 -0.19
C ALA A 173 19.38 3.51 -1.64
N PHE A 174 19.24 2.19 -1.82
CA PHE A 174 18.88 1.58 -3.09
C PHE A 174 17.61 0.77 -2.91
N VAL A 175 16.58 1.04 -3.73
CA VAL A 175 15.28 0.37 -3.68
C VAL A 175 14.84 -0.10 -5.07
N ALA A 176 14.35 -1.34 -5.14
CA ALA A 176 13.84 -1.92 -6.37
C ALA A 176 12.73 -2.93 -6.08
N SER A 177 11.76 -3.04 -6.98
CA SER A 177 10.71 -4.06 -6.90
C SER A 177 11.25 -5.44 -7.28
N ASP A 178 10.67 -6.50 -6.70
CA ASP A 178 10.93 -7.86 -7.17
C ASP A 178 10.22 -8.09 -8.52
N THR A 179 11.00 -8.35 -9.55
CA THR A 179 10.55 -8.53 -10.94
C THR A 179 10.72 -9.97 -11.43
N ARG A 180 10.91 -10.95 -10.53
CA ARG A 180 11.21 -12.35 -10.90
C ARG A 180 10.13 -13.00 -11.76
N ASP A 181 8.88 -12.54 -11.68
CA ASP A 181 7.77 -13.07 -12.46
C ASP A 181 7.77 -12.63 -13.94
N ASN A 182 8.62 -11.65 -14.32
CA ASN A 182 8.69 -11.04 -15.67
C ASN A 182 10.06 -11.15 -16.33
N TRP A 183 10.77 -12.23 -16.17
CA TRP A 183 12.11 -12.40 -16.72
C TRP A 183 12.21 -12.63 -18.24
N GLN A 184 11.08 -12.54 -18.95
CA GLN A 184 11.06 -12.50 -20.42
C GLN A 184 11.17 -11.10 -21.02
N VAL A 185 11.08 -10.03 -20.21
CA VAL A 185 11.28 -8.67 -20.71
C VAL A 185 12.78 -8.39 -20.77
N GLU A 186 13.31 -8.13 -21.94
CA GLU A 186 14.68 -7.62 -22.15
C GLU A 186 14.97 -6.53 -21.11
N ARG A 187 16.06 -6.69 -20.39
CA ARG A 187 16.44 -5.90 -19.21
C ARG A 187 17.19 -4.61 -19.55
N PRO A 188 16.56 -3.55 -20.11
CA PRO A 188 17.22 -2.25 -20.30
C PRO A 188 17.74 -1.70 -18.95
N HIS A 189 17.10 -2.08 -17.85
CA HIS A 189 17.42 -1.62 -16.49
C HIS A 189 18.65 -2.29 -15.87
N LEU A 190 19.02 -3.50 -16.27
CA LEU A 190 20.32 -4.07 -15.87
C LEU A 190 21.50 -3.31 -16.51
N ARG A 191 21.27 -2.69 -17.67
CA ARG A 191 22.25 -1.82 -18.29
C ARG A 191 22.35 -0.51 -17.51
N ALA A 192 21.22 0.12 -17.19
CA ALA A 192 21.17 1.29 -16.33
C ALA A 192 21.74 1.00 -14.94
N PHE A 193 21.45 -0.17 -14.33
CA PHE A 193 22.05 -0.63 -13.09
C PHE A 193 23.57 -0.78 -13.20
N ARG A 194 24.10 -1.39 -14.29
CA ARG A 194 25.54 -1.52 -14.54
C ARG A 194 26.18 -0.16 -14.85
N GLU A 195 25.52 0.70 -15.63
CA GLU A 195 25.98 2.05 -15.95
C GLU A 195 25.93 2.96 -14.73
N TYR A 196 24.94 2.78 -13.84
CA TYR A 196 24.72 3.54 -12.65
C TYR A 196 25.71 3.16 -11.53
N PHE A 197 25.96 1.87 -11.34
CA PHE A 197 26.99 1.34 -10.44
C PHE A 197 28.39 1.29 -11.08
N GLY A 198 28.52 1.52 -12.38
CA GLY A 198 29.78 1.58 -13.11
C GLY A 198 30.34 2.99 -13.32
N ARG A 199 29.47 4.00 -13.24
CA ARG A 199 29.91 5.41 -13.24
C ARG A 199 29.96 5.87 -11.81
N GLU A 200 31.17 5.97 -11.28
CA GLU A 200 31.49 6.65 -10.05
C GLU A 200 30.50 6.63 -8.87
N PRO A 201 31.06 6.54 -7.75
CA PRO A 201 30.48 5.82 -6.63
C PRO A 201 29.38 6.68 -6.03
N ILE A 202 28.26 6.10 -5.83
CA ILE A 202 27.52 6.30 -4.58
C ILE A 202 28.59 6.26 -3.52
N GLY A 203 29.00 7.42 -2.99
CA GLY A 203 30.21 7.61 -2.22
C GLY A 203 30.72 6.29 -1.64
N LYS A 204 31.87 5.79 -2.08
CA LYS A 204 32.39 4.47 -1.65
C LYS A 204 32.37 4.32 -0.15
N GLU A 205 32.29 5.45 0.52
CA GLU A 205 32.33 5.61 1.96
C GLU A 205 30.92 5.61 2.61
N ALA A 206 29.85 6.01 1.89
CA ALA A 206 28.51 6.06 2.47
C ALA A 206 27.89 4.65 2.61
N PRO A 207 27.31 4.29 3.79
CA PRO A 207 26.63 3.01 3.95
C PRO A 207 25.39 2.90 3.05
N LEU A 208 25.29 1.80 2.31
CA LEU A 208 24.14 1.50 1.48
C LEU A 208 23.05 0.84 2.31
N VAL A 209 21.90 1.52 2.47
CA VAL A 209 20.75 0.98 3.21
C VAL A 209 19.69 0.43 2.26
N SER A 210 19.25 -0.80 2.48
CA SER A 210 18.15 -1.44 1.74
C SER A 210 17.54 -2.60 2.52
N THR A 211 16.39 -3.09 2.05
CA THR A 211 15.84 -4.37 2.51
C THR A 211 16.51 -5.57 1.86
N PHE A 212 17.26 -5.37 0.79
CA PHE A 212 17.92 -6.39 -0.04
C PHE A 212 17.00 -7.58 -0.38
N SER A 213 15.72 -7.29 -0.60
CA SER A 213 14.69 -8.30 -0.85
C SER A 213 14.46 -8.59 -2.34
N SER A 214 14.69 -7.62 -3.22
CA SER A 214 14.61 -7.81 -4.67
C SER A 214 15.93 -8.33 -5.26
N PHE A 215 15.86 -8.86 -6.49
CA PHE A 215 17.05 -9.34 -7.20
C PHE A 215 18.10 -8.25 -7.41
N GLU A 216 17.66 -7.04 -7.78
CA GLU A 216 18.54 -5.88 -7.99
C GLU A 216 19.19 -5.43 -6.67
N GLU A 217 18.41 -5.38 -5.58
CA GLU A 217 18.92 -5.04 -4.25
C GLU A 217 19.94 -6.08 -3.75
N GLN A 218 19.69 -7.39 -3.99
CA GLN A 218 20.64 -8.45 -3.67
C GLN A 218 21.93 -8.34 -4.48
N GLY A 219 21.84 -7.93 -5.75
CA GLY A 219 22.99 -7.61 -6.58
C GLY A 219 23.83 -6.46 -6.02
N ALA A 220 23.18 -5.42 -5.49
CA ALA A 220 23.84 -4.31 -4.82
C ALA A 220 24.56 -4.78 -3.54
N LEU A 221 23.91 -5.61 -2.71
CA LEU A 221 24.56 -6.20 -1.53
C LEU A 221 25.77 -7.06 -1.90
N ALA A 222 25.61 -7.92 -2.92
CA ALA A 222 26.72 -8.78 -3.37
C ALA A 222 27.95 -7.97 -3.80
N ARG A 223 27.75 -6.82 -4.44
CA ARG A 223 28.83 -5.91 -4.80
C ARG A 223 29.46 -5.27 -3.56
N ARG A 224 28.66 -4.77 -2.60
CA ARG A 224 29.18 -4.23 -1.33
C ARG A 224 30.05 -5.26 -0.59
N LEU A 225 29.58 -6.50 -0.53
CA LEU A 225 30.33 -7.60 0.08
C LEU A 225 31.64 -7.95 -0.67
N ALA A 226 31.66 -7.85 -2.01
CA ALA A 226 32.85 -8.11 -2.81
C ALA A 226 33.91 -7.02 -2.67
N GLU A 227 33.48 -5.76 -2.59
CA GLU A 227 34.34 -4.58 -2.49
C GLU A 227 34.61 -4.14 -1.03
N LYS A 228 34.10 -4.88 -0.02
CA LYS A 228 34.18 -4.54 1.41
C LYS A 228 33.68 -3.13 1.73
N LEU A 229 32.59 -2.73 1.12
CA LEU A 229 31.97 -1.42 1.30
C LEU A 229 30.85 -1.47 2.36
N PRO A 230 30.63 -0.38 3.13
CA PRO A 230 29.67 -0.37 4.22
C PRO A 230 28.24 -0.53 3.75
N PHE A 231 27.42 -1.30 4.49
CA PHE A 231 26.00 -1.51 4.23
C PHE A 231 25.17 -1.64 5.51
N VAL A 232 23.88 -1.33 5.38
CA VAL A 232 22.83 -1.51 6.39
C VAL A 232 21.72 -2.35 5.79
N TRP A 233 21.55 -3.59 6.25
CA TRP A 233 20.48 -4.48 5.83
C TRP A 233 19.29 -4.36 6.79
N VAL A 234 18.12 -3.95 6.30
CA VAL A 234 16.87 -3.87 7.07
C VAL A 234 16.03 -5.10 6.77
N ASP A 235 16.07 -6.12 7.63
CA ASP A 235 15.40 -7.42 7.40
C ASP A 235 13.97 -7.43 7.98
N PRO A 236 12.92 -7.49 7.14
CA PRO A 236 11.53 -7.54 7.59
C PRO A 236 11.10 -8.89 8.18
N ALA A 237 11.93 -9.93 8.06
CA ALA A 237 11.60 -11.30 8.49
C ALA A 237 12.20 -11.70 9.85
N GLY A 238 13.07 -10.86 10.42
CA GLY A 238 13.88 -11.17 11.59
C GLY A 238 15.27 -11.69 11.23
N ILE A 239 16.28 -11.23 11.97
CA ILE A 239 17.69 -11.61 11.71
C ILE A 239 17.84 -13.12 11.84
N LYS A 240 18.18 -13.78 10.73
CA LYS A 240 18.30 -15.23 10.66
C LYS A 240 19.60 -15.71 11.31
N ALA A 241 19.54 -16.82 12.05
CA ALA A 241 20.73 -17.45 12.62
C ALA A 241 21.74 -17.90 11.53
N ASN A 242 21.25 -18.27 10.34
CA ASN A 242 22.03 -18.73 9.18
C ASN A 242 22.24 -17.64 8.12
N LEU A 243 22.48 -16.39 8.53
CA LEU A 243 22.93 -15.36 7.60
C LEU A 243 24.15 -15.82 6.79
N PRO A 244 24.28 -15.35 5.52
CA PRO A 244 25.47 -15.68 4.70
C PRO A 244 26.77 -15.36 5.44
N ALA A 245 27.75 -16.24 5.35
CA ALA A 245 29.03 -16.11 6.08
C ALA A 245 29.71 -14.76 5.81
N ARG A 246 29.66 -14.26 4.56
CA ARG A 246 30.22 -12.95 4.20
C ARG A 246 29.51 -11.78 4.90
N VAL A 247 28.19 -11.88 5.13
CA VAL A 247 27.44 -10.85 5.87
C VAL A 247 27.84 -10.87 7.33
N LYS A 248 27.97 -12.05 7.95
CA LYS A 248 28.43 -12.20 9.32
C LYS A 248 29.83 -11.61 9.50
N ALA A 249 30.76 -11.98 8.62
CA ALA A 249 32.13 -11.43 8.64
C ALA A 249 32.14 -9.90 8.51
N ALA A 250 31.32 -9.33 7.62
CA ALA A 250 31.18 -7.88 7.46
C ALA A 250 30.69 -7.21 8.76
N CYS A 251 29.72 -7.83 9.46
CA CYS A 251 29.22 -7.35 10.75
C CYS A 251 30.30 -7.41 11.84
N GLU A 252 31.10 -8.49 11.88
CA GLU A 252 32.19 -8.69 12.81
C GLU A 252 33.37 -7.74 12.54
N GLU A 253 33.68 -7.47 11.27
CA GLU A 253 34.72 -6.54 10.83
C GLU A 253 34.30 -5.05 10.93
N GLY A 254 33.02 -4.76 11.27
CA GLY A 254 32.52 -3.42 11.55
C GLY A 254 32.04 -2.58 10.35
N TRP A 255 32.03 -3.15 9.12
CA TRP A 255 31.52 -2.47 7.93
C TRP A 255 30.14 -3.00 7.47
N GLY A 256 29.52 -3.90 8.24
CA GLY A 256 28.17 -4.40 8.02
C GLY A 256 27.27 -4.16 9.22
N LEU A 257 25.99 -3.87 8.95
CA LEU A 257 24.93 -3.80 9.94
C LEU A 257 23.69 -4.52 9.41
N VAL A 258 23.11 -5.42 10.22
CA VAL A 258 21.80 -6.01 9.97
C VAL A 258 20.88 -5.59 11.10
N ILE A 259 19.73 -5.00 10.77
CA ILE A 259 18.70 -4.60 11.73
C ILE A 259 17.36 -5.21 11.35
N SER A 260 16.53 -5.52 12.34
CA SER A 260 15.18 -6.01 12.12
C SER A 260 14.22 -5.45 13.17
N PRO A 261 12.97 -5.11 12.77
CA PRO A 261 11.93 -4.69 13.72
C PRO A 261 11.31 -5.86 14.49
N VAL A 262 11.67 -7.10 14.21
CA VAL A 262 11.09 -8.31 14.81
C VAL A 262 12.13 -9.36 15.14
N ALA A 263 11.79 -10.25 16.08
CA ALA A 263 12.66 -11.34 16.50
C ALA A 263 12.97 -12.32 15.36
N SER A 264 14.10 -13.02 15.49
CA SER A 264 14.45 -14.13 14.61
C SER A 264 13.35 -15.20 14.59
N GLY A 265 13.09 -15.77 13.41
CA GLY A 265 12.07 -16.80 13.23
C GLY A 265 10.63 -16.27 13.07
N THR A 266 10.39 -14.95 13.19
CA THR A 266 9.04 -14.37 13.00
C THR A 266 8.51 -14.53 11.58
N GLY A 267 9.40 -14.61 10.58
CA GLY A 267 9.06 -14.78 9.17
C GLY A 267 8.63 -13.48 8.45
N LEU A 268 8.49 -13.55 7.14
CA LEU A 268 8.13 -12.41 6.30
C LEU A 268 6.64 -12.08 6.40
N ASN A 269 6.34 -10.78 6.54
CA ASN A 269 4.99 -10.24 6.50
C ASN A 269 4.98 -8.98 5.61
N LYS A 270 3.96 -8.84 4.76
CA LYS A 270 3.86 -7.72 3.81
C LYS A 270 3.85 -6.36 4.52
N GLN A 271 3.15 -6.22 5.66
CA GLN A 271 3.10 -4.96 6.39
C GLN A 271 4.46 -4.60 7.00
N ARG A 272 5.24 -5.58 7.49
CA ARG A 272 6.60 -5.35 7.95
C ARG A 272 7.54 -4.95 6.81
N ALA A 273 7.41 -5.61 5.64
CA ALA A 273 8.17 -5.21 4.46
C ALA A 273 7.86 -3.76 4.03
N ILE A 274 6.59 -3.34 4.08
CA ILE A 274 6.17 -1.94 3.84
C ILE A 274 6.84 -1.01 4.85
N TRP A 275 6.79 -1.36 6.14
CA TRP A 275 7.39 -0.56 7.20
C TRP A 275 8.92 -0.42 7.02
N CYS A 276 9.62 -1.52 6.73
CA CYS A 276 11.06 -1.52 6.49
C CYS A 276 11.42 -0.66 5.27
N ASN A 277 10.71 -0.80 4.15
CA ASN A 277 10.93 0.05 2.97
C ASN A 277 10.67 1.53 3.29
N ARG A 278 9.60 1.86 4.01
CA ARG A 278 9.34 3.23 4.45
C ARG A 278 10.48 3.75 5.34
N TRP A 279 10.98 2.93 6.28
CA TRP A 279 12.08 3.30 7.15
C TRP A 279 13.35 3.58 6.34
N VAL A 280 13.71 2.71 5.39
CA VAL A 280 14.84 2.90 4.45
C VAL A 280 14.71 4.24 3.72
N LEU A 281 13.53 4.51 3.14
CA LEU A 281 13.27 5.76 2.43
C LEU A 281 13.34 6.98 3.34
N LYS A 282 13.00 6.86 4.64
CA LYS A 282 12.99 7.97 5.60
C LYS A 282 14.39 8.35 6.06
N VAL A 283 15.27 7.37 6.29
CA VAL A 283 16.60 7.60 6.88
C VAL A 283 17.64 7.97 5.85
N ALA A 284 17.45 7.63 4.58
CA ALA A 284 18.40 7.91 3.53
C ALA A 284 18.40 9.40 3.14
N GLU A 285 19.60 9.97 2.97
CA GLU A 285 19.81 11.31 2.42
C GLU A 285 19.63 11.33 0.90
N ARG A 286 20.07 10.28 0.23
CA ARG A 286 19.92 10.07 -1.22
C ARG A 286 19.29 8.71 -1.48
N ILE A 287 18.44 8.64 -2.51
CA ILE A 287 17.74 7.42 -2.89
C ILE A 287 18.00 7.14 -4.36
N TYR A 288 18.48 5.96 -4.62
CA TYR A 288 18.63 5.39 -5.95
C TYR A 288 17.53 4.38 -6.20
N VAL A 289 16.86 4.53 -7.31
CA VAL A 289 15.68 3.74 -7.66
C VAL A 289 16.03 2.83 -8.83
N GLY A 290 15.96 1.52 -8.61
CA GLY A 290 16.05 0.52 -9.67
C GLY A 290 14.70 0.32 -10.37
N THR A 291 14.42 -0.88 -10.83
CA THR A 291 13.13 -1.20 -11.46
C THR A 291 11.98 -1.10 -10.46
N ILE A 292 10.96 -0.31 -10.77
CA ILE A 292 9.77 -0.15 -9.93
C ILE A 292 8.54 -0.70 -10.64
N LYS A 293 7.80 -1.58 -9.96
CA LYS A 293 6.51 -2.08 -10.43
C LYS A 293 5.43 -1.02 -10.19
N LYS A 294 4.88 -0.44 -11.25
CA LYS A 294 3.81 0.56 -11.15
C LYS A 294 2.59 0.02 -10.40
N GLY A 295 2.02 0.84 -9.53
CA GLY A 295 0.92 0.47 -8.62
C GLY A 295 1.34 -0.48 -7.49
N GLY A 296 2.63 -0.82 -7.37
CA GLY A 296 3.19 -1.64 -6.30
C GLY A 296 3.49 -0.84 -5.03
N THR A 297 3.97 -1.54 -4.01
CA THR A 297 4.29 -0.95 -2.69
C THR A 297 5.32 0.18 -2.76
N LEU A 298 6.45 -0.07 -3.44
CA LEU A 298 7.52 0.94 -3.56
C LEU A 298 7.08 2.14 -4.40
N ASP A 299 6.35 1.91 -5.49
CA ASP A 299 5.77 2.98 -6.31
C ASP A 299 4.87 3.90 -5.47
N THR A 300 3.97 3.31 -4.67
CA THR A 300 3.08 4.05 -3.76
C THR A 300 3.87 4.84 -2.70
N LEU A 301 4.89 4.22 -2.08
CA LEU A 301 5.71 4.86 -1.05
C LEU A 301 6.55 6.02 -1.62
N LEU A 302 7.13 5.85 -2.82
CA LEU A 302 7.92 6.87 -3.48
C LEU A 302 7.05 8.06 -3.91
N SER A 303 5.86 7.80 -4.48
CA SER A 303 4.90 8.83 -4.91
C SER A 303 4.34 9.66 -3.75
N ALA A 304 4.22 9.06 -2.55
CA ALA A 304 3.70 9.74 -1.36
C ALA A 304 4.77 10.54 -0.59
N ARG A 305 6.03 10.46 -1.01
CA ARG A 305 7.14 11.10 -0.30
C ARG A 305 7.18 12.61 -0.59
N ARG A 306 7.29 13.43 0.47
CA ARG A 306 7.63 14.86 0.33
C ARG A 306 9.11 14.98 -0.03
N PRO A 307 9.49 15.89 -0.96
CA PRO A 307 10.89 16.05 -1.36
C PRO A 307 11.73 16.60 -0.19
N ARG A 308 12.44 15.73 0.49
CA ARG A 308 13.52 16.08 1.45
C ARG A 308 14.87 15.54 1.01
N ALA A 309 14.92 14.72 0.00
CA ALA A 309 16.14 14.18 -0.57
C ALA A 309 16.05 14.19 -2.10
N THR A 310 17.16 14.37 -2.75
CA THR A 310 17.25 14.30 -4.21
C THR A 310 16.96 12.88 -4.66
N ILE A 311 15.94 12.69 -5.50
CA ILE A 311 15.68 11.42 -6.18
C ILE A 311 16.38 11.50 -7.51
N GLU A 312 17.43 10.70 -7.69
CA GLU A 312 18.11 10.59 -8.97
C GLU A 312 17.52 9.39 -9.73
N GLY A 313 16.99 9.65 -10.94
CA GLY A 313 16.51 8.60 -11.84
C GLY A 313 15.09 8.74 -12.37
N THR A 314 14.18 9.45 -11.70
CA THR A 314 12.84 9.79 -12.23
C THR A 314 12.26 11.00 -11.51
N GLU A 315 11.69 11.96 -12.28
CA GLU A 315 10.89 13.05 -11.72
C GLU A 315 9.51 12.50 -11.28
N VAL A 316 9.17 12.64 -10.01
CA VAL A 316 7.85 12.31 -9.47
C VAL A 316 7.21 13.56 -8.88
N GLU A 317 6.11 14.04 -9.48
CA GLU A 317 5.34 15.18 -8.97
C GLU A 317 4.54 14.84 -7.70
N PRO A 318 4.44 15.75 -6.71
CA PRO A 318 3.74 15.47 -5.46
C PRO A 318 2.22 15.67 -5.54
N HIS A 319 1.46 14.68 -5.09
CA HIS A 319 -0.01 14.63 -5.07
C HIS A 319 -0.71 15.33 -3.87
N ASP A 320 -0.04 16.18 -3.10
CA ASP A 320 -0.44 16.58 -1.73
C ASP A 320 -1.52 17.69 -1.62
N ARG A 321 -2.06 18.23 -2.73
CA ARG A 321 -3.07 19.33 -2.66
C ARG A 321 -4.54 18.90 -2.75
N ARG A 322 -4.83 17.63 -3.06
CA ARG A 322 -6.22 17.15 -3.26
C ARG A 322 -6.91 16.63 -1.98
N GLU A 323 -6.16 16.13 -1.00
CA GLU A 323 -6.76 15.54 0.21
C GLU A 323 -7.52 16.56 1.10
N LEU A 324 -7.04 17.79 1.16
CA LEU A 324 -7.69 18.85 1.97
C LEU A 324 -9.00 19.37 1.38
N ARG A 325 -9.17 19.31 0.05
CA ARG A 325 -10.41 19.74 -0.60
C ARG A 325 -11.55 18.73 -0.47
N LEU A 326 -11.25 17.43 -0.46
CA LEU A 326 -12.26 16.36 -0.43
C LEU A 326 -12.88 16.15 0.95
N ARG A 327 -12.18 16.48 2.06
CA ARG A 327 -12.81 16.50 3.39
C ARG A 327 -13.92 17.55 3.49
N ALA A 328 -13.71 18.72 2.91
CA ALA A 328 -14.70 19.81 2.91
C ALA A 328 -15.92 19.50 2.02
N GLU A 329 -15.77 18.72 0.95
CA GLU A 329 -16.86 18.34 0.05
C GLU A 329 -17.73 17.20 0.63
N LEU A 330 -17.19 16.29 1.46
CA LEU A 330 -17.95 15.24 2.12
C LEU A 330 -18.85 15.77 3.25
N GLU A 331 -18.41 16.80 3.97
CA GLU A 331 -19.18 17.41 5.06
C GLU A 331 -20.39 18.23 4.56
N GLY A 332 -20.40 18.61 3.26
CA GLY A 332 -21.44 19.48 2.67
C GLY A 332 -22.58 18.72 1.96
N HIS A 333 -22.49 17.43 1.65
CA HIS A 333 -23.42 16.75 0.75
C HIS A 333 -24.45 15.83 1.40
N CYS A 334 -24.26 15.38 2.63
CA CYS A 334 -25.29 14.68 3.39
C CYS A 334 -25.90 15.65 4.42
N GLY A 335 -26.96 16.35 4.02
CA GLY A 335 -27.75 17.16 4.96
C GLY A 335 -28.06 16.35 6.23
N LYS A 336 -27.96 17.00 7.38
CA LYS A 336 -28.32 16.47 8.70
C LYS A 336 -29.77 15.97 8.68
N GLY A 337 -29.99 14.76 8.19
CA GLY A 337 -31.27 14.09 8.23
C GLY A 337 -31.31 13.25 9.51
N ASP A 338 -32.06 13.73 10.48
CA ASP A 338 -32.37 13.06 11.72
C ASP A 338 -32.96 11.68 11.47
N LEU A 339 -32.40 10.70 12.18
CA LEU A 339 -33.07 9.46 12.47
C LEU A 339 -34.06 9.75 13.62
N SER A 340 -35.29 10.12 13.30
CA SER A 340 -36.42 10.04 14.21
C SER A 340 -37.04 8.66 14.18
#